data_74e2c635078431b4d79ce70ec4afab5f
#
_entry.id   74e2c635078431b4d79ce70ec4afab5f
#
_cell.length_a   1.000
_cell.length_b   1.000
_cell.length_c   1.000
_cell.angle_alpha   90.00
_cell.angle_beta   90.00
_cell.angle_gamma   90.00
#
_symmetry.space_group_name_H-M   'P 1'
#
loop_
_entity.id
_entity.type
_entity.pdbx_description
1 polymer ?
#
loop_
_entity_poly.entity_id
_entity_poly.type
_entity_poly.pdbx_seq_one_letter_code
_entity_poly.pdbx_strand_id
1 'polypeptide(L)'
;SLNVQELLMRRLLTGCLVTLLLLCNTLILFGPLMLFALLKLASSGRLRDYNSRAVMWIAETWSEIDKRIFALCLPTQWDIRGAEGLSRDTSYLVISNHQSWVDIPALMQGLNRRTPFFKFFLKKELIWVPFLGLAWWALDYPFMKRYSKAFLAKHPQLKGEDLKITRAACELF
;
A
#
# COMPACT_ATOMS: atom_id res chain seq x y z
N SER A 1 26.36 28.59 11.28
CA SER A 1 26.09 27.19 11.70
C SER A 1 24.84 27.20 12.58
N LEU A 2 23.81 26.47 12.18
CA LEU A 2 22.58 26.31 12.97
C LEU A 2 22.92 25.63 14.30
N ASN A 3 22.35 26.15 15.40
CA ASN A 3 22.45 25.53 16.71
C ASN A 3 21.74 24.12 16.65
N VAL A 4 22.24 23.17 17.43
CA VAL A 4 21.66 21.79 17.50
C VAL A 4 20.16 21.83 17.83
N GLN A 5 19.73 22.74 18.70
CA GLN A 5 18.31 22.92 19.04
C GLN A 5 17.48 23.41 17.86
N GLU A 6 18.00 24.35 17.07
CA GLU A 6 17.31 24.80 15.84
C GLU A 6 17.17 23.68 14.80
N LEU A 7 18.20 22.86 14.64
CA LEU A 7 18.19 21.72 13.74
C LEU A 7 17.16 20.67 14.18
N LEU A 8 17.12 20.36 15.47
CA LEU A 8 16.14 19.44 16.04
C LEU A 8 14.71 19.96 15.86
N MET A 9 14.48 21.24 16.14
CA MET A 9 13.17 21.87 15.98
C MET A 9 12.71 21.85 14.51
N ARG A 10 13.58 22.19 13.57
CA ARG A 10 13.26 22.11 12.13
C ARG A 10 12.90 20.69 11.70
N ARG A 11 13.65 19.68 12.13
CA ARG A 11 13.35 18.27 11.83
C ARG A 11 12.00 17.84 12.40
N LEU A 12 11.68 18.25 13.63
CA LEU A 12 10.40 17.97 14.27
C LEU A 12 9.25 18.64 13.51
N LEU A 13 9.38 19.91 13.19
CA LEU A 13 8.36 20.66 12.43
C LEU A 13 8.14 20.05 11.05
N THR A 14 9.21 19.71 10.33
CA THR A 14 9.12 19.01 9.03
C THR A 14 8.43 17.67 9.17
N GLY A 15 8.78 16.88 10.18
CA GLY A 15 8.13 15.59 10.46
C GLY A 15 6.64 15.75 10.76
N CYS A 16 6.26 16.71 11.59
CA CYS A 16 4.86 17.03 11.87
C CYS A 16 4.10 17.46 10.61
N LEU A 17 4.70 18.34 9.80
CA LEU A 17 4.11 18.80 8.55
C LEU A 17 3.88 17.64 7.57
N VAL A 18 4.91 16.82 7.34
CA VAL A 18 4.80 15.64 6.47
C VAL A 18 3.70 14.69 6.95
N THR A 19 3.69 14.38 8.24
CA THR A 19 2.67 13.51 8.83
C THR A 19 1.26 14.09 8.64
N LEU A 20 1.09 15.39 8.86
CA LEU A 20 -0.19 16.08 8.65
C LEU A 20 -0.62 16.01 7.18
N LEU A 21 0.28 16.28 6.23
CA LEU A 21 -0.01 16.22 4.80
C LEU A 21 -0.39 14.81 4.33
N LEU A 22 0.33 13.78 4.79
CA LEU A 22 0.00 12.38 4.50
C LEU A 22 -1.35 11.98 5.08
N LEU A 23 -1.66 12.42 6.30
CA LEU A 23 -2.96 12.18 6.93
C LEU A 23 -4.08 12.89 6.16
N CYS A 24 -3.91 14.15 5.78
CA CYS A 24 -4.88 14.88 4.97
C CYS A 24 -5.11 14.21 3.62
N ASN A 25 -4.06 13.81 2.91
CA ASN A 25 -4.15 13.06 1.66
C ASN A 25 -4.97 11.78 1.84
N THR A 26 -4.67 11.01 2.88
CA THR A 26 -5.39 9.76 3.19
C THR A 26 -6.87 10.04 3.47
N LEU A 27 -7.21 11.02 4.30
CA LEU A 27 -8.60 11.33 4.66
C LEU A 27 -9.40 11.85 3.47
N ILE A 28 -8.81 12.70 2.62
CA ILE A 28 -9.48 13.26 1.44
C ILE A 28 -9.79 12.16 0.43
N LEU A 29 -8.84 11.25 0.16
CA LEU A 29 -9.02 10.20 -0.85
C LEU A 29 -9.78 8.99 -0.31
N PHE A 30 -9.88 8.83 1.01
CA PHE A 30 -10.62 7.73 1.62
C PHE A 30 -12.12 7.75 1.27
N GLY A 31 -12.76 8.92 1.27
CA GLY A 31 -14.18 9.06 0.91
C GLY A 31 -14.50 8.55 -0.49
N PRO A 32 -13.87 9.09 -1.55
CA PRO A 32 -14.02 8.59 -2.91
C PRO A 32 -13.65 7.11 -3.05
N LEU A 33 -12.58 6.64 -2.40
CA LEU A 33 -12.16 5.24 -2.43
C LEU A 33 -13.29 4.33 -1.91
N MET A 34 -13.87 4.65 -0.75
CA MET A 34 -14.96 3.87 -0.16
C MET A 34 -16.22 3.93 -0.99
N LEU A 35 -16.56 5.08 -1.58
CA LEU A 35 -17.69 5.20 -2.48
C LEU A 35 -17.58 4.22 -3.65
N PHE A 36 -16.46 4.25 -4.38
CA PHE A 36 -16.24 3.35 -5.52
C PHE A 36 -16.09 1.89 -5.09
N ALA A 37 -15.55 1.60 -3.91
CA ALA A 37 -15.50 0.25 -3.35
C ALA A 37 -16.91 -0.31 -3.08
N LEU A 38 -17.80 0.48 -2.49
CA LEU A 38 -19.19 0.09 -2.27
C LEU A 38 -19.97 -0.08 -3.59
N LEU A 39 -19.77 0.84 -4.55
CA LEU A 39 -20.35 0.71 -5.89
C LEU A 39 -19.83 -0.55 -6.61
N LYS A 40 -18.55 -0.91 -6.44
CA LYS A 40 -17.96 -2.15 -6.96
C LYS A 40 -18.67 -3.39 -6.40
N LEU A 41 -18.99 -3.40 -5.10
CA LEU A 41 -19.72 -4.50 -4.47
C LEU A 41 -21.17 -4.61 -4.96
N ALA A 42 -21.83 -3.47 -5.17
CA ALA A 42 -23.22 -3.40 -5.60
C ALA A 42 -23.40 -3.59 -7.11
N SER A 43 -22.32 -3.69 -7.89
CA SER A 43 -22.35 -3.76 -9.35
C SER A 43 -21.79 -5.08 -9.89
N SER A 44 -22.12 -5.37 -11.16
CA SER A 44 -21.62 -6.54 -11.89
C SER A 44 -21.19 -6.15 -13.31
N GLY A 45 -20.49 -7.04 -14.01
CA GLY A 45 -20.04 -6.84 -15.38
C GLY A 45 -19.25 -5.54 -15.57
N ARG A 46 -19.48 -4.83 -16.66
CA ARG A 46 -18.74 -3.61 -17.05
C ARG A 46 -18.73 -2.51 -15.98
N LEU A 47 -19.83 -2.38 -15.23
CA LEU A 47 -19.91 -1.35 -14.17
C LEU A 47 -18.97 -1.69 -13.01
N ARG A 48 -18.90 -2.96 -12.63
CA ARG A 48 -17.94 -3.44 -11.62
C ARG A 48 -16.49 -3.20 -12.07
N ASP A 49 -16.19 -3.47 -13.35
CA ASP A 49 -14.85 -3.25 -13.90
C ASP A 49 -14.48 -1.76 -13.91
N TYR A 50 -15.44 -0.89 -14.22
CA TYR A 50 -15.26 0.57 -14.14
C TYR A 50 -14.96 1.00 -12.71
N ASN A 51 -15.76 0.57 -11.74
CA ASN A 51 -15.56 0.89 -10.32
C ASN A 51 -14.22 0.34 -9.79
N SER A 52 -13.82 -0.86 -10.20
CA SER A 52 -12.50 -1.43 -9.85
C SER A 52 -11.35 -0.56 -10.38
N ARG A 53 -11.44 -0.10 -11.62
CA ARG A 53 -10.44 0.83 -12.20
C ARG A 53 -10.41 2.17 -11.47
N ALA A 54 -11.57 2.70 -11.06
CA ALA A 54 -11.65 3.93 -10.28
C ALA A 54 -10.96 3.77 -8.91
N VAL A 55 -11.20 2.67 -8.19
CA VAL A 55 -10.54 2.35 -6.93
C VAL A 55 -9.02 2.28 -7.10
N MET A 56 -8.53 1.61 -8.16
CA MET A 56 -7.09 1.53 -8.44
C MET A 56 -6.49 2.90 -8.79
N TRP A 57 -7.18 3.69 -9.60
CA TRP A 57 -6.74 5.04 -9.96
C TRP A 57 -6.62 5.96 -8.74
N ILE A 58 -7.57 5.85 -7.79
CA ILE A 58 -7.53 6.61 -6.53
C ILE A 58 -6.30 6.20 -5.72
N ALA A 59 -6.01 4.90 -5.61
CA ALA A 59 -4.84 4.40 -4.88
C ALA A 59 -3.51 4.83 -5.52
N GLU A 60 -3.41 4.78 -6.86
CA GLU A 60 -2.25 5.30 -7.60
C GLU A 60 -2.08 6.81 -7.39
N THR A 61 -3.18 7.55 -7.36
CA THR A 61 -3.18 8.99 -7.13
C THR A 61 -2.77 9.32 -5.70
N TRP A 62 -3.27 8.57 -4.71
CA TRP A 62 -2.84 8.68 -3.33
C TRP A 62 -1.32 8.50 -3.21
N SER A 63 -0.78 7.45 -3.81
CA SER A 63 0.66 7.18 -3.83
C SER A 63 1.47 8.27 -4.54
N GLU A 64 0.95 8.84 -5.63
CA GLU A 64 1.62 9.92 -6.36
C GLU A 64 1.64 11.24 -5.57
N ILE A 65 0.57 11.54 -4.82
CA ILE A 65 0.54 12.71 -3.93
C ILE A 65 1.53 12.52 -2.79
N ASP A 66 1.58 11.35 -2.14
CA ASP A 66 2.56 11.05 -1.10
C ASP A 66 4.00 11.19 -1.60
N LYS A 67 4.27 10.70 -2.82
CA LYS A 67 5.55 10.90 -3.50
C LYS A 67 5.93 12.37 -3.62
N ARG A 68 4.99 13.23 -4.02
CA ARG A 68 5.23 14.67 -4.13
C ARG A 68 5.44 15.33 -2.77
N ILE A 69 4.69 14.91 -1.73
CA ILE A 69 4.89 15.39 -0.36
C ILE A 69 6.32 15.08 0.11
N PHE A 70 6.79 13.85 -0.11
CA PHE A 70 8.18 13.48 0.23
C PHE A 70 9.20 14.30 -0.55
N ALA A 71 9.01 14.47 -1.86
CA ALA A 71 9.94 15.23 -2.69
C ALA A 71 10.01 16.71 -2.33
N LEU A 72 8.91 17.32 -1.88
CA LEU A 72 8.85 18.74 -1.51
C LEU A 72 9.34 18.99 -0.07
N CYS A 73 9.06 18.07 0.84
CA CYS A 73 9.29 18.29 2.27
C CYS A 73 10.59 17.67 2.79
N LEU A 74 11.11 16.65 2.12
CA LEU A 74 12.28 15.90 2.58
C LEU A 74 13.43 16.00 1.58
N PRO A 75 14.67 16.15 2.04
CA PRO A 75 15.86 16.16 1.18
C PRO A 75 16.26 14.75 0.73
N THR A 76 15.28 13.89 0.45
CA THR A 76 15.51 12.50 0.07
C THR A 76 15.77 12.39 -1.42
N GLN A 77 16.87 11.78 -1.79
CA GLN A 77 17.18 11.42 -3.17
C GLN A 77 16.95 9.92 -3.37
N TRP A 78 16.21 9.57 -4.41
CA TRP A 78 15.89 8.19 -4.74
C TRP A 78 16.77 7.72 -5.90
N ASP A 79 17.62 6.74 -5.66
CA ASP A 79 18.39 6.06 -6.72
C ASP A 79 17.61 4.81 -7.15
N ILE A 80 16.86 4.93 -8.26
CA ILE A 80 16.01 3.86 -8.79
C ILE A 80 16.64 3.39 -10.09
N ARG A 81 17.11 2.13 -10.11
CA ARG A 81 17.79 1.53 -11.27
C ARG A 81 17.02 0.30 -11.75
N GLY A 82 17.04 0.06 -13.07
CA GLY A 82 16.42 -1.12 -13.68
C GLY A 82 14.89 -1.06 -13.77
N ALA A 83 14.29 0.13 -13.59
CA ALA A 83 12.84 0.31 -13.70
C ALA A 83 12.37 0.72 -15.11
N GLU A 84 13.28 0.86 -16.06
CA GLU A 84 13.01 1.40 -17.41
C GLU A 84 12.22 0.42 -18.29
N GLY A 85 12.37 -0.90 -18.05
CA GLY A 85 11.67 -1.97 -18.78
C GLY A 85 10.35 -2.42 -18.17
N LEU A 86 9.87 -1.76 -17.12
CA LEU A 86 8.61 -2.11 -16.48
C LEU A 86 7.41 -1.68 -17.31
N SER A 87 6.35 -2.50 -17.35
CA SER A 87 5.13 -2.25 -18.10
C SER A 87 3.90 -2.43 -17.20
N ARG A 88 2.85 -1.66 -17.47
CA ARG A 88 1.56 -1.79 -16.78
C ARG A 88 0.74 -2.99 -17.26
N ASP A 89 1.10 -3.56 -18.40
CA ASP A 89 0.37 -4.68 -19.03
C ASP A 89 0.98 -6.03 -18.68
N THR A 90 1.95 -6.05 -17.76
CA THR A 90 2.66 -7.25 -17.33
C THR A 90 2.50 -7.47 -15.83
N SER A 91 2.22 -8.69 -15.42
CA SER A 91 2.18 -9.07 -14.00
C SER A 91 3.59 -9.31 -13.47
N TYR A 92 3.86 -8.83 -12.25
CA TYR A 92 5.15 -8.95 -11.59
C TYR A 92 5.02 -9.57 -10.21
N LEU A 93 5.95 -10.45 -9.85
CA LEU A 93 6.20 -10.85 -8.48
C LEU A 93 7.33 -9.99 -7.92
N VAL A 94 7.00 -9.14 -6.94
CA VAL A 94 7.98 -8.25 -6.30
C VAL A 94 8.47 -8.90 -5.01
N ILE A 95 9.78 -9.13 -4.92
CA ILE A 95 10.45 -9.64 -3.72
C ILE A 95 11.43 -8.56 -3.26
N SER A 96 11.28 -8.11 -2.02
CA SER A 96 12.09 -7.05 -1.44
C SER A 96 12.52 -7.40 -0.03
N ASN A 97 13.72 -6.96 0.35
CA ASN A 97 14.10 -6.90 1.76
C ASN A 97 13.18 -5.92 2.48
N HIS A 98 12.79 -6.27 3.70
CA HIS A 98 11.95 -5.40 4.52
C HIS A 98 12.64 -5.15 5.86
N GLN A 99 13.22 -3.97 6.00
CA GLN A 99 13.99 -3.56 7.18
C GLN A 99 13.29 -2.46 7.97
N SER A 100 12.47 -1.65 7.31
CA SER A 100 11.79 -0.51 7.92
C SER A 100 10.49 -0.14 7.20
N TRP A 101 9.69 0.72 7.82
CA TRP A 101 8.49 1.30 7.20
C TRP A 101 8.79 2.13 5.94
N VAL A 102 10.03 2.62 5.79
CA VAL A 102 10.47 3.40 4.62
C VAL A 102 10.53 2.56 3.35
N ASP A 103 10.62 1.25 3.47
CA ASP A 103 10.65 0.34 2.31
C ASP A 103 9.37 0.42 1.49
N ILE A 104 8.22 0.68 2.13
CA ILE A 104 6.92 0.82 1.44
C ILE A 104 6.89 2.06 0.54
N PRO A 105 7.17 3.30 1.06
CA PRO A 105 7.33 4.46 0.19
C PRO A 105 8.42 4.29 -0.87
N ALA A 106 9.52 3.60 -0.58
CA ALA A 106 10.57 3.33 -1.57
C ALA A 106 10.06 2.48 -2.74
N LEU A 107 9.33 1.40 -2.47
CA LEU A 107 8.68 0.61 -3.50
C LEU A 107 7.66 1.42 -4.30
N MET A 108 6.88 2.26 -3.63
CA MET A 108 5.93 3.17 -4.31
C MET A 108 6.66 4.16 -5.23
N GLN A 109 7.81 4.72 -4.82
CA GLN A 109 8.61 5.60 -5.69
C GLN A 109 9.07 4.88 -6.96
N GLY A 110 9.49 3.61 -6.84
CA GLY A 110 10.01 2.83 -7.96
C GLY A 110 8.94 2.28 -8.89
N LEU A 111 7.79 1.86 -8.35
CA LEU A 111 6.83 1.02 -9.07
C LEU A 111 5.52 1.74 -9.45
N ASN A 112 5.09 2.77 -8.68
CA ASN A 112 3.82 3.43 -8.93
C ASN A 112 3.71 3.95 -10.36
N ARG A 113 2.62 3.61 -11.05
CA ARG A 113 2.34 3.94 -12.46
C ARG A 113 3.32 3.38 -13.49
N ARG A 114 4.31 2.57 -13.08
CA ARG A 114 5.21 1.83 -13.99
C ARG A 114 4.80 0.37 -14.14
N THR A 115 4.17 -0.16 -13.11
CA THR A 115 3.59 -1.50 -13.07
C THR A 115 2.09 -1.39 -12.75
N PRO A 116 1.30 -2.49 -12.85
CA PRO A 116 0.02 -2.56 -12.15
C PRO A 116 0.21 -2.22 -10.68
N PHE A 117 -0.80 -1.64 -10.03
CA PHE A 117 -0.69 -1.26 -8.63
C PHE A 117 -0.40 -2.49 -7.77
N PHE A 118 0.77 -2.51 -7.14
CA PHE A 118 1.23 -3.68 -6.40
C PHE A 118 0.51 -3.84 -5.07
N LYS A 119 0.36 -5.08 -4.63
CA LYS A 119 -0.34 -5.45 -3.40
C LYS A 119 0.56 -6.28 -2.51
N PHE A 120 0.52 -6.01 -1.22
CA PHE A 120 1.27 -6.76 -0.22
C PHE A 120 0.41 -7.85 0.41
N PHE A 121 1.05 -8.92 0.84
CA PHE A 121 0.44 -9.85 1.79
C PHE A 121 0.43 -9.21 3.19
N LEU A 122 -0.75 -8.85 3.66
CA LEU A 122 -0.93 -8.16 4.93
C LEU A 122 -1.27 -9.14 6.06
N LYS A 123 -0.85 -8.82 7.27
CA LYS A 123 -1.33 -9.54 8.46
C LYS A 123 -2.82 -9.27 8.63
N LYS A 124 -3.59 -10.31 9.00
CA LYS A 124 -5.06 -10.19 9.16
C LYS A 124 -5.47 -9.10 10.15
N GLU A 125 -4.69 -8.91 11.20
CA GLU A 125 -4.93 -7.91 12.24
C GLU A 125 -4.90 -6.47 11.70
N LEU A 126 -4.21 -6.22 10.59
CA LEU A 126 -4.10 -4.89 9.97
C LEU A 126 -5.43 -4.40 9.37
N ILE A 127 -6.42 -5.27 9.19
CA ILE A 127 -7.77 -4.86 8.76
C ILE A 127 -8.42 -3.90 9.78
N TRP A 128 -8.00 -3.96 11.04
CA TRP A 128 -8.53 -3.13 12.12
C TRP A 128 -7.83 -1.77 12.24
N VAL A 129 -6.81 -1.49 11.42
CA VAL A 129 -6.20 -0.16 11.38
C VAL A 129 -7.20 0.84 10.82
N PRO A 130 -7.56 1.90 11.56
CA PRO A 130 -8.54 2.88 11.11
C PRO A 130 -8.20 3.43 9.72
N PHE A 131 -9.19 3.57 8.87
CA PHE A 131 -9.13 4.00 7.48
C PHE A 131 -8.28 3.08 6.57
N LEU A 132 -7.04 2.75 6.94
CA LEU A 132 -6.13 1.96 6.12
C LEU A 132 -6.59 0.51 5.95
N GLY A 133 -7.11 -0.12 7.00
CA GLY A 133 -7.65 -1.49 6.92
C GLY A 133 -8.76 -1.61 5.89
N LEU A 134 -9.71 -0.65 5.90
CA LEU A 134 -10.80 -0.59 4.92
C LEU A 134 -10.28 -0.24 3.51
N ALA A 135 -9.28 0.64 3.39
CA ALA A 135 -8.68 0.97 2.10
C ALA A 135 -7.99 -0.26 1.48
N TRP A 136 -7.21 -1.01 2.25
CA TRP A 136 -6.60 -2.25 1.78
C TRP A 136 -7.63 -3.31 1.38
N TRP A 137 -8.71 -3.43 2.16
CA TRP A 137 -9.83 -4.30 1.80
C TRP A 137 -10.50 -3.87 0.49
N ALA A 138 -10.76 -2.57 0.30
CA ALA A 138 -11.34 -2.03 -0.93
C ALA A 138 -10.47 -2.28 -2.18
N LEU A 139 -9.15 -2.35 -1.98
CA LEU A 139 -8.13 -2.62 -2.99
C LEU A 139 -7.86 -4.12 -3.21
N ASP A 140 -8.63 -5.01 -2.56
CA ASP A 140 -8.46 -6.47 -2.63
C ASP A 140 -7.06 -6.94 -2.18
N TYR A 141 -6.50 -6.32 -1.13
CA TYR A 141 -5.24 -6.81 -0.55
C TYR A 141 -5.44 -8.16 0.14
N PRO A 142 -4.55 -9.14 -0.08
CA PRO A 142 -4.65 -10.43 0.58
C PRO A 142 -4.26 -10.34 2.05
N PHE A 143 -5.21 -10.60 2.94
CA PHE A 143 -4.97 -10.67 4.39
C PHE A 143 -4.65 -12.09 4.81
N MET A 144 -3.49 -12.30 5.43
CA MET A 144 -2.99 -13.61 5.85
C MET A 144 -2.96 -13.76 7.36
N LYS A 145 -3.40 -14.90 7.86
CA LYS A 145 -3.11 -15.36 9.21
C LYS A 145 -1.78 -16.11 9.23
N ARG A 146 -0.85 -15.64 10.04
CA ARG A 146 0.39 -16.38 10.31
C ARG A 146 0.26 -17.14 11.61
N TYR A 147 0.25 -18.45 11.52
CA TYR A 147 0.24 -19.33 12.69
C TYR A 147 1.66 -19.70 13.11
N SER A 148 1.93 -19.71 14.43
CA SER A 148 3.21 -20.21 14.93
C SER A 148 3.31 -21.73 14.72
N LYS A 149 4.54 -22.25 14.64
CA LYS A 149 4.76 -23.71 14.54
C LYS A 149 4.12 -24.47 15.68
N ALA A 150 4.16 -23.94 16.91
CA ALA A 150 3.54 -24.53 18.08
C ALA A 150 2.01 -24.56 17.99
N PHE A 151 1.41 -23.53 17.41
CA PHE A 151 -0.04 -23.48 17.19
C PHE A 151 -0.48 -24.48 16.10
N LEU A 152 0.26 -24.57 14.99
CA LEU A 152 0.00 -25.54 13.93
C LEU A 152 0.18 -27.00 14.37
N ALA A 153 1.07 -27.27 15.32
CA ALA A 153 1.20 -28.61 15.91
C ALA A 153 -0.07 -29.02 16.67
N LYS A 154 -0.77 -28.07 17.30
CA LYS A 154 -2.04 -28.31 17.98
C LYS A 154 -3.28 -28.27 17.05
N HIS A 155 -3.14 -27.63 15.89
CA HIS A 155 -4.22 -27.45 14.91
C HIS A 155 -3.75 -27.82 13.50
N PRO A 156 -3.48 -29.11 13.21
CA PRO A 156 -2.95 -29.56 11.91
C PRO A 156 -3.83 -29.21 10.72
N GLN A 157 -5.14 -29.07 10.93
CA GLN A 157 -6.13 -28.73 9.89
C GLN A 157 -5.93 -27.33 9.30
N LEU A 158 -5.22 -26.43 10.00
CA LEU A 158 -4.91 -25.07 9.53
C LEU A 158 -3.59 -24.98 8.75
N LYS A 159 -2.88 -26.10 8.64
CA LYS A 159 -1.64 -26.18 7.87
C LYS A 159 -1.93 -25.99 6.38
N GLY A 160 -1.30 -24.97 5.77
CA GLY A 160 -1.47 -24.65 4.35
C GLY A 160 -2.63 -23.67 4.05
N GLU A 161 -3.28 -23.09 5.08
CA GLU A 161 -4.28 -22.04 4.87
C GLU A 161 -3.65 -20.79 4.22
N ASP A 162 -2.43 -20.43 4.61
CA ASP A 162 -1.61 -19.39 4.01
C ASP A 162 -1.32 -19.64 2.53
N LEU A 163 -1.04 -20.90 2.17
CA LEU A 163 -0.82 -21.29 0.78
C LEU A 163 -2.09 -21.16 -0.08
N LYS A 164 -3.26 -21.47 0.48
CA LYS A 164 -4.56 -21.28 -0.19
C LYS A 164 -4.82 -19.80 -0.49
N ILE A 165 -4.56 -18.94 0.49
CA ILE A 165 -4.72 -17.48 0.33
C ILE A 165 -3.74 -16.95 -0.71
N THR A 166 -2.48 -17.42 -0.70
CA THR A 166 -1.49 -17.03 -1.69
C THR A 166 -1.92 -17.44 -3.09
N ARG A 167 -2.40 -18.68 -3.28
CA ARG A 167 -2.89 -19.16 -4.58
C ARG A 167 -4.09 -18.35 -5.07
N ALA A 168 -5.07 -18.12 -4.22
CA ALA A 168 -6.23 -17.29 -4.55
C ALA A 168 -5.84 -15.84 -4.92
N ALA A 169 -4.84 -15.27 -4.25
CA ALA A 169 -4.32 -13.96 -4.61
C ALA A 169 -3.64 -13.98 -6.00
N CYS A 170 -2.85 -15.01 -6.31
CA CYS A 170 -2.21 -15.15 -7.63
C CYS A 170 -3.22 -15.40 -8.78
N GLU A 171 -4.39 -15.95 -8.48
CA GLU A 171 -5.48 -16.14 -9.47
C GLU A 171 -6.25 -14.84 -9.74
N LEU A 172 -6.18 -13.85 -8.84
CA LEU A 172 -6.85 -12.56 -8.96
C LEU A 172 -6.00 -11.52 -9.72
N PHE A 173 -4.71 -11.75 -9.90
CA PHE A 173 -3.74 -10.80 -10.45
C PHE A 173 -3.00 -11.39 -11.64
#